data_35f345cecc04023224d0b9f52636b076
#
_entry.id   35f345cecc04023224d0b9f52636b076
#
_cell.length_a   1.000
_cell.length_b   1.000
_cell.length_c   1.000
_cell.angle_alpha   90.00
_cell.angle_beta   90.00
_cell.angle_gamma   90.00
#
_symmetry.space_group_name_H-M   'P 1'
#
loop_
_entity.id
_entity.type
_entity.pdbx_description
1 polymer ?
#
loop_
_entity_poly.entity_id
_entity_poly.type
_entity_poly.pdbx_seq_one_letter_code
_entity_poly.pdbx_strand_id
1 'polypeptide(L)'
;MDTIKLIPEISDEHAILSIDFLAGFTIFILALVMVISLVPGILAGLQSENIDYDAVAYRTSVILVEDPGAPDNPPWNLINIEYKDDIQRLGLAVSKDTPNILSRGKVDKFFNNNPDFRFTADDYRKKVIFGDLTYLYNISLKVDGESEVYYAAGGEPVPTFQYGYMRRLVKVKEPSVAEIIFPVYPSPKYSEELNASAKKVSADFAVHIPYEVLINRSVNPAYRIDPQSEQLRIILSNMYSHIGPDIIEDNFTLTKVEIYKPVGGGVSIPLLGSGAFDNDTYSLTIGGTKYPANLNNISVRVGNSEVAMVLYPPLDFSNEITSSLNVNFSFSYEFSGVLSNHTYLTGMHQYDYNPINVTQPELKDAVMEVAIW
;
A
#
# COMPACT_ATOMS: atom_id res chain seq x y z
N MET A 1 87.28 -75.33 41.82
CA MET A 1 86.48 -74.27 42.38
C MET A 1 85.88 -73.54 41.23
N ASP A 2 84.75 -74.07 40.72
CA ASP A 2 84.15 -73.62 39.47
C ASP A 2 83.04 -72.67 39.79
N THR A 3 83.19 -71.47 39.27
CA THR A 3 82.14 -70.40 39.42
C THR A 3 81.22 -70.49 38.25
N ILE A 4 80.04 -71.01 38.43
CA ILE A 4 78.94 -71.00 37.44
C ILE A 4 78.39 -69.58 37.27
N LYS A 5 78.58 -69.01 36.09
CA LYS A 5 77.95 -67.79 35.74
C LYS A 5 76.54 -68.05 35.23
N LEU A 6 75.54 -67.64 36.08
CA LEU A 6 74.16 -67.56 35.64
C LEU A 6 73.98 -66.42 34.61
N ILE A 7 73.62 -66.79 33.44
CA ILE A 7 73.16 -65.84 32.40
C ILE A 7 71.67 -65.57 32.73
N PRO A 8 71.25 -64.33 32.89
CA PRO A 8 69.83 -64.01 32.98
C PRO A 8 69.09 -64.24 31.68
N GLU A 9 68.14 -65.14 31.73
CA GLU A 9 67.21 -65.35 30.63
C GLU A 9 66.38 -64.11 30.47
N ILE A 10 66.59 -63.30 29.45
CA ILE A 10 65.74 -62.18 29.07
C ILE A 10 64.47 -62.83 28.50
N SER A 11 63.43 -62.87 29.29
CA SER A 11 62.12 -63.29 28.80
C SER A 11 61.60 -62.17 27.82
N ASP A 12 61.60 -62.50 26.62
CA ASP A 12 61.04 -61.62 25.52
C ASP A 12 59.49 -61.71 25.53
N GLU A 13 58.88 -61.29 26.65
CA GLU A 13 57.40 -61.26 26.77
C GLU A 13 56.73 -60.06 26.06
N HIS A 14 57.50 -59.22 25.38
CA HIS A 14 56.94 -57.96 24.84
C HIS A 14 56.63 -57.97 23.34
N ALA A 15 56.67 -59.09 22.65
CA ALA A 15 56.49 -59.09 21.20
C ALA A 15 55.48 -60.08 20.62
N ILE A 16 54.59 -60.63 21.45
CA ILE A 16 53.49 -61.42 20.91
C ILE A 16 52.23 -60.51 20.89
N LEU A 17 52.19 -59.54 19.98
CA LEU A 17 50.90 -59.06 19.53
C LEU A 17 50.18 -60.28 18.98
N SER A 18 49.10 -60.70 19.66
CA SER A 18 48.38 -61.87 19.25
C SER A 18 47.91 -61.68 17.79
N ILE A 19 48.07 -62.70 16.97
CA ILE A 19 47.64 -62.70 15.56
C ILE A 19 46.16 -62.28 15.48
N ASP A 20 45.35 -62.63 16.47
CA ASP A 20 43.96 -62.23 16.56
C ASP A 20 43.76 -60.71 16.73
N PHE A 21 44.64 -60.04 17.51
CA PHE A 21 44.61 -58.58 17.61
C PHE A 21 44.99 -57.93 16.29
N LEU A 22 46.04 -58.45 15.59
CA LEU A 22 46.47 -57.90 14.32
C LEU A 22 45.39 -58.07 13.23
N ALA A 23 44.73 -59.23 13.19
CA ALA A 23 43.62 -59.52 12.30
C ALA A 23 42.43 -58.61 12.61
N GLY A 24 42.03 -58.50 13.90
CA GLY A 24 40.95 -57.62 14.31
C GLY A 24 41.21 -56.14 14.00
N PHE A 25 42.44 -55.67 14.26
CA PHE A 25 42.84 -54.31 13.95
C PHE A 25 42.85 -54.04 12.42
N THR A 26 43.29 -55.00 11.61
CA THR A 26 43.26 -54.88 10.14
C THR A 26 41.83 -54.78 9.60
N ILE A 27 40.93 -55.60 10.11
CA ILE A 27 39.47 -55.54 9.79
C ILE A 27 38.89 -54.19 10.19
N PHE A 28 39.22 -53.70 11.37
CA PHE A 28 38.77 -52.40 11.88
C PHE A 28 39.26 -51.26 10.97
N ILE A 29 40.55 -51.25 10.62
CA ILE A 29 41.11 -50.21 9.72
C ILE A 29 40.48 -50.29 8.34
N LEU A 30 40.26 -51.49 7.78
CA LEU A 30 39.55 -51.64 6.48
C LEU A 30 38.14 -51.09 6.56
N ALA A 31 37.40 -51.42 7.62
CA ALA A 31 36.03 -50.87 7.83
C ALA A 31 36.06 -49.34 8.00
N LEU A 32 37.03 -48.81 8.74
CA LEU A 32 37.20 -47.38 8.94
C LEU A 32 37.50 -46.65 7.62
N VAL A 33 38.43 -47.18 6.82
CA VAL A 33 38.77 -46.63 5.49
C VAL A 33 37.55 -46.66 4.56
N MET A 34 36.78 -47.76 4.62
CA MET A 34 35.55 -47.89 3.82
C MET A 34 34.51 -46.81 4.26
N VAL A 35 34.30 -46.60 5.54
CA VAL A 35 33.39 -45.54 6.04
C VAL A 35 33.87 -44.16 5.66
N ILE A 36 35.18 -43.87 5.83
CA ILE A 36 35.75 -42.57 5.48
C ILE A 36 35.67 -42.34 3.94
N SER A 37 35.79 -43.36 3.11
CA SER A 37 35.64 -43.22 1.65
C SER A 37 34.19 -43.04 1.19
N LEU A 38 33.20 -43.47 1.98
CA LEU A 38 31.76 -43.23 1.72
C LEU A 38 31.30 -41.84 2.12
N VAL A 39 31.90 -41.24 3.15
CA VAL A 39 31.52 -39.91 3.70
C VAL A 39 31.55 -38.81 2.62
N PRO A 40 32.57 -38.66 1.78
CA PRO A 40 32.57 -37.66 0.70
C PRO A 40 31.42 -37.85 -0.29
N GLY A 41 31.10 -39.10 -0.63
CA GLY A 41 29.98 -39.40 -1.52
C GLY A 41 28.61 -39.05 -0.93
N ILE A 42 28.44 -39.30 0.35
CA ILE A 42 27.23 -38.93 1.08
C ILE A 42 27.13 -37.39 1.21
N LEU A 43 28.25 -36.74 1.56
CA LEU A 43 28.31 -35.28 1.64
C LEU A 43 28.10 -34.61 0.27
N ALA A 44 28.66 -35.16 -0.79
CA ALA A 44 28.45 -34.69 -2.17
C ALA A 44 26.97 -34.91 -2.60
N GLY A 45 26.33 -36.00 -2.18
CA GLY A 45 24.93 -36.26 -2.40
C GLY A 45 24.00 -35.33 -1.62
N LEU A 46 24.40 -34.92 -0.41
CA LEU A 46 23.69 -33.94 0.42
C LEU A 46 23.96 -32.49 -0.05
N GLN A 47 25.09 -32.23 -0.70
CA GLN A 47 25.45 -30.99 -1.33
C GLN A 47 25.01 -30.93 -2.81
N SER A 48 24.24 -31.90 -3.29
CA SER A 48 23.50 -31.71 -4.55
C SER A 48 22.57 -30.52 -4.31
N GLU A 49 23.06 -29.33 -4.64
CA GLU A 49 22.31 -28.08 -4.71
C GLU A 49 21.27 -28.18 -5.84
N ASN A 50 20.31 -29.09 -5.67
CA ASN A 50 19.07 -28.93 -6.38
C ASN A 50 18.37 -27.74 -5.72
N ILE A 51 18.63 -26.55 -6.27
CA ILE A 51 17.92 -25.36 -5.89
C ILE A 51 16.43 -25.69 -6.08
N ASP A 52 15.68 -25.65 -4.98
CA ASP A 52 14.25 -25.83 -5.03
C ASP A 52 13.62 -24.50 -5.48
N TYR A 53 13.59 -24.29 -6.78
CA TYR A 53 12.99 -23.10 -7.38
C TYR A 53 11.49 -22.98 -7.03
N ASP A 54 10.77 -24.08 -6.83
CA ASP A 54 9.38 -24.07 -6.41
C ASP A 54 9.22 -23.50 -5.01
N ALA A 55 10.08 -23.87 -4.08
CA ALA A 55 10.08 -23.30 -2.73
C ALA A 55 10.39 -21.80 -2.75
N VAL A 56 11.32 -21.35 -3.61
CA VAL A 56 11.64 -19.92 -3.75
C VAL A 56 10.47 -19.17 -4.38
N ALA A 57 9.86 -19.69 -5.45
CA ALA A 57 8.69 -19.09 -6.11
C ALA A 57 7.50 -19.00 -5.13
N TYR A 58 7.25 -20.07 -4.35
CA TYR A 58 6.22 -20.10 -3.33
C TYR A 58 6.45 -19.01 -2.27
N ARG A 59 7.64 -18.96 -1.66
CA ARG A 59 7.99 -17.95 -0.65
C ARG A 59 7.85 -16.53 -1.20
N THR A 60 8.35 -16.29 -2.40
CA THR A 60 8.26 -14.99 -3.08
C THR A 60 6.80 -14.60 -3.30
N SER A 61 5.96 -15.53 -3.76
CA SER A 61 4.52 -15.29 -3.95
C SER A 61 3.81 -14.97 -2.62
N VAL A 62 4.14 -15.68 -1.53
CA VAL A 62 3.58 -15.42 -0.19
C VAL A 62 3.94 -14.00 0.28
N ILE A 63 5.20 -13.60 0.16
CA ILE A 63 5.64 -12.25 0.52
C ILE A 63 4.86 -11.20 -0.27
N LEU A 64 4.67 -11.40 -1.56
CA LEU A 64 3.96 -10.45 -2.39
C LEU A 64 2.48 -10.30 -2.02
N VAL A 65 1.78 -11.41 -1.76
CA VAL A 65 0.31 -11.37 -1.63
C VAL A 65 -0.23 -11.41 -0.20
N GLU A 66 0.61 -11.77 0.79
CA GLU A 66 0.19 -11.91 2.19
C GLU A 66 0.87 -10.90 3.12
N ASP A 67 1.97 -10.26 2.68
CA ASP A 67 2.70 -9.27 3.48
C ASP A 67 2.46 -7.85 2.96
N PRO A 68 2.18 -6.87 3.84
CA PRO A 68 2.03 -5.48 3.44
C PRO A 68 3.36 -4.79 3.08
N GLY A 69 4.51 -5.45 3.30
CA GLY A 69 5.84 -4.87 3.13
C GLY A 69 6.36 -4.15 4.37
N ALA A 70 7.55 -3.59 4.26
CA ALA A 70 8.19 -2.84 5.34
C ALA A 70 9.06 -1.71 4.78
N PRO A 71 9.07 -0.53 5.45
CA PRO A 71 8.42 -0.21 6.72
C PRO A 71 6.89 -0.05 6.59
N ASP A 72 6.21 -0.09 7.74
CA ASP A 72 4.75 0.11 7.83
C ASP A 72 4.40 1.58 8.08
N ASN A 73 5.32 2.36 8.66
CA ASN A 73 5.10 3.77 8.98
C ASN A 73 6.38 4.59 8.71
N PRO A 74 6.40 5.45 7.66
CA PRO A 74 5.39 5.49 6.61
C PRO A 74 5.38 4.19 5.80
N PRO A 75 4.25 3.79 5.19
CA PRO A 75 4.21 2.63 4.31
C PRO A 75 5.21 2.75 3.17
N TRP A 76 5.87 1.64 2.81
CA TRP A 76 6.96 1.64 1.84
C TRP A 76 6.59 2.27 0.47
N ASN A 77 5.33 2.19 0.08
CA ASN A 77 4.86 2.77 -1.18
C ASN A 77 4.77 4.30 -1.17
N LEU A 78 4.88 4.95 0.00
CA LEU A 78 4.91 6.42 0.13
C LEU A 78 6.34 6.97 0.27
N ILE A 79 7.34 6.09 0.38
CA ILE A 79 8.74 6.50 0.50
C ILE A 79 9.22 7.08 -0.82
N ASN A 80 9.85 8.25 -0.78
CA ASN A 80 10.44 8.91 -1.95
C ASN A 80 11.67 8.18 -2.46
N ILE A 81 12.04 8.44 -3.73
CA ILE A 81 13.18 7.80 -4.40
C ILE A 81 14.50 7.98 -3.62
N GLU A 82 14.70 9.12 -2.97
CA GLU A 82 15.89 9.44 -2.18
C GLU A 82 16.10 8.49 -1.01
N TYR A 83 15.00 7.94 -0.47
CA TYR A 83 14.99 7.03 0.68
C TYR A 83 14.66 5.58 0.28
N LYS A 84 14.83 5.23 -0.99
CA LYS A 84 14.53 3.89 -1.51
C LYS A 84 15.24 2.77 -0.76
N ASP A 85 16.43 3.04 -0.22
CA ASP A 85 17.22 2.06 0.52
C ASP A 85 16.64 1.74 1.91
N ASP A 86 15.80 2.62 2.46
CA ASP A 86 15.09 2.39 3.72
C ASP A 86 13.96 1.35 3.57
N ILE A 87 13.56 1.07 2.34
CA ILE A 87 12.57 0.01 2.06
C ILE A 87 13.23 -1.35 2.29
N GLN A 88 12.73 -2.08 3.27
CA GLN A 88 13.26 -3.38 3.67
C GLN A 88 12.61 -4.53 2.92
N ARG A 89 11.31 -4.44 2.63
CA ARG A 89 10.53 -5.50 1.99
C ARG A 89 9.38 -4.94 1.18
N LEU A 90 9.22 -5.45 -0.04
CA LEU A 90 8.16 -5.09 -0.96
C LEU A 90 7.03 -6.13 -0.87
N GLY A 91 6.00 -5.85 -0.10
CA GLY A 91 4.78 -6.64 -0.06
C GLY A 91 3.61 -5.82 -0.59
N LEU A 92 2.65 -6.44 -1.24
CA LEU A 92 1.55 -5.76 -1.92
C LEU A 92 0.23 -5.85 -1.14
N ALA A 93 0.14 -6.72 -0.13
CA ALA A 93 -1.09 -6.88 0.65
C ALA A 93 -1.51 -5.56 1.32
N VAL A 94 -2.82 -5.37 1.46
CA VAL A 94 -3.38 -4.26 2.23
C VAL A 94 -2.97 -4.38 3.69
N SER A 95 -3.15 -5.57 4.26
CA SER A 95 -2.75 -5.90 5.64
C SER A 95 -2.47 -7.40 5.77
N LYS A 96 -1.85 -7.80 6.88
CA LYS A 96 -1.65 -9.23 7.22
C LYS A 96 -2.96 -9.97 7.49
N ASP A 97 -4.00 -9.24 7.89
CA ASP A 97 -5.31 -9.81 8.19
C ASP A 97 -6.15 -10.08 6.93
N THR A 98 -5.70 -9.57 5.78
CA THR A 98 -6.39 -9.72 4.49
C THR A 98 -5.44 -10.25 3.43
N PRO A 99 -5.00 -11.51 3.54
CA PRO A 99 -4.15 -12.13 2.54
C PRO A 99 -4.86 -12.16 1.17
N ASN A 100 -4.09 -12.04 0.10
CA ASN A 100 -4.54 -11.99 -1.30
C ASN A 100 -5.39 -10.76 -1.68
N ILE A 101 -5.45 -9.73 -0.84
CA ILE A 101 -6.01 -8.43 -1.21
C ILE A 101 -4.87 -7.42 -1.29
N LEU A 102 -4.57 -6.98 -2.51
CA LEU A 102 -3.46 -6.10 -2.83
C LEU A 102 -3.91 -4.64 -2.83
N SER A 103 -3.05 -3.74 -2.35
CA SER A 103 -3.28 -2.30 -2.42
C SER A 103 -2.91 -1.77 -3.81
N ARG A 104 -3.81 -1.03 -4.47
CA ARG A 104 -3.56 -0.43 -5.78
C ARG A 104 -2.31 0.46 -5.77
N GLY A 105 -2.15 1.31 -4.79
CA GLY A 105 -0.99 2.18 -4.67
C GLY A 105 0.35 1.42 -4.54
N LYS A 106 0.35 0.26 -3.87
CA LYS A 106 1.52 -0.63 -3.79
C LYS A 106 1.78 -1.33 -5.12
N VAL A 107 0.72 -1.80 -5.80
CA VAL A 107 0.82 -2.41 -7.13
C VAL A 107 1.42 -1.44 -8.14
N ASP A 108 0.89 -0.23 -8.22
CA ASP A 108 1.37 0.78 -9.17
C ASP A 108 2.84 1.13 -8.93
N LYS A 109 3.26 1.26 -7.67
CA LYS A 109 4.65 1.54 -7.34
C LYS A 109 5.57 0.34 -7.56
N PHE A 110 5.12 -0.87 -7.24
CA PHE A 110 5.90 -2.09 -7.43
C PHE A 110 6.22 -2.36 -8.90
N PHE A 111 5.24 -2.20 -9.79
CA PHE A 111 5.40 -2.45 -11.22
C PHE A 111 5.95 -1.25 -12.01
N ASN A 112 6.39 -0.20 -11.32
CA ASN A 112 7.08 0.95 -11.93
C ASN A 112 6.26 1.77 -12.93
N ASN A 113 4.99 1.92 -12.67
CA ASN A 113 4.14 2.78 -13.51
C ASN A 113 4.45 4.28 -13.33
N ASN A 114 5.34 4.63 -12.39
CA ASN A 114 5.81 6.01 -12.20
C ASN A 114 7.21 6.18 -12.82
N PRO A 115 7.40 7.11 -13.78
CA PRO A 115 8.69 7.35 -14.42
C PRO A 115 9.77 7.88 -13.44
N ASP A 116 9.36 8.57 -12.37
CA ASP A 116 10.26 9.21 -11.42
C ASP A 116 10.76 8.28 -10.31
N PHE A 117 10.09 7.13 -10.13
CA PHE A 117 10.47 6.14 -9.13
C PHE A 117 10.54 4.75 -9.75
N ARG A 118 11.73 4.18 -9.86
CA ARG A 118 11.93 2.84 -10.45
C ARG A 118 12.72 1.92 -9.53
N PHE A 119 12.20 0.71 -9.36
CA PHE A 119 12.96 -0.40 -8.82
C PHE A 119 13.81 -1.06 -9.91
N THR A 120 14.98 -1.53 -9.53
CA THR A 120 15.89 -2.30 -10.38
C THR A 120 15.72 -3.80 -10.13
N ALA A 121 16.26 -4.65 -11.00
CA ALA A 121 16.27 -6.09 -10.78
C ALA A 121 16.91 -6.48 -9.43
N ASP A 122 17.92 -5.74 -9.01
CA ASP A 122 18.61 -5.96 -7.73
C ASP A 122 17.71 -5.62 -6.52
N ASP A 123 16.88 -4.59 -6.63
CA ASP A 123 15.90 -4.27 -5.59
C ASP A 123 14.89 -5.41 -5.38
N TYR A 124 14.37 -6.00 -6.45
CA TYR A 124 13.46 -7.14 -6.35
C TYR A 124 14.13 -8.36 -5.73
N ARG A 125 15.38 -8.66 -6.12
CA ARG A 125 16.14 -9.75 -5.53
C ARG A 125 16.35 -9.57 -4.03
N LYS A 126 16.75 -8.38 -3.62
CA LYS A 126 17.02 -8.06 -2.20
C LYS A 126 15.77 -7.91 -1.35
N LYS A 127 14.70 -7.33 -1.90
CA LYS A 127 13.53 -6.89 -1.12
C LYS A 127 12.31 -7.80 -1.27
N VAL A 128 12.33 -8.78 -2.16
CA VAL A 128 11.24 -9.73 -2.42
C VAL A 128 11.70 -11.19 -2.41
N ILE A 129 12.72 -11.51 -3.19
CA ILE A 129 13.15 -12.90 -3.39
C ILE A 129 13.98 -13.39 -2.20
N PHE A 130 14.84 -12.54 -1.62
CA PHE A 130 15.67 -12.82 -0.46
C PHE A 130 16.46 -14.13 -0.58
N GLY A 131 17.34 -14.22 -1.57
CA GLY A 131 18.20 -15.38 -1.77
C GLY A 131 19.67 -14.98 -1.82
N ASP A 132 20.54 -15.91 -1.36
CA ASP A 132 21.99 -15.76 -1.47
C ASP A 132 22.46 -15.93 -2.92
N LEU A 133 21.61 -16.50 -3.77
CA LEU A 133 21.87 -16.72 -5.18
C LEU A 133 21.22 -15.63 -6.03
N THR A 134 21.85 -15.35 -7.17
CA THR A 134 21.29 -14.41 -8.14
C THR A 134 20.24 -15.11 -9.00
N TYR A 135 19.01 -15.18 -8.51
CA TYR A 135 17.89 -15.73 -9.26
C TYR A 135 17.51 -14.84 -10.44
N LEU A 136 17.18 -15.47 -11.55
CA LEU A 136 16.39 -14.87 -12.60
C LEU A 136 14.91 -15.04 -12.25
N TYR A 137 14.09 -14.11 -12.69
CA TYR A 137 12.69 -14.12 -12.30
C TYR A 137 11.78 -13.50 -13.36
N ASN A 138 10.52 -13.89 -13.32
CA ASN A 138 9.42 -13.19 -13.96
C ASN A 138 8.29 -13.04 -12.94
N ILE A 139 7.94 -11.82 -12.60
CA ILE A 139 6.83 -11.50 -11.72
C ILE A 139 5.86 -10.65 -12.51
N SER A 140 4.62 -11.11 -12.65
CA SER A 140 3.58 -10.41 -13.40
C SER A 140 2.26 -10.37 -12.65
N LEU A 141 1.46 -9.35 -12.94
CA LEU A 141 0.10 -9.18 -12.43
C LEU A 141 -0.82 -8.83 -13.61
N LYS A 142 -1.88 -9.58 -13.77
CA LYS A 142 -2.97 -9.29 -14.69
C LYS A 142 -4.23 -8.98 -13.90
N VAL A 143 -4.73 -7.75 -14.03
CA VAL A 143 -5.97 -7.27 -13.40
C VAL A 143 -7.12 -7.46 -14.39
N ASP A 144 -8.24 -7.98 -13.92
CA ASP A 144 -9.42 -8.17 -14.76
C ASP A 144 -10.03 -6.82 -15.17
N GLY A 145 -10.44 -6.73 -16.42
CA GLY A 145 -10.92 -5.48 -17.01
C GLY A 145 -9.82 -4.52 -17.49
N GLU A 146 -8.54 -4.83 -17.25
CA GLU A 146 -7.42 -4.04 -17.77
C GLU A 146 -6.77 -4.75 -18.98
N SER A 147 -6.39 -3.97 -20.00
CA SER A 147 -5.79 -4.52 -21.22
C SER A 147 -4.33 -4.91 -21.06
N GLU A 148 -3.64 -4.32 -20.09
CA GLU A 148 -2.21 -4.49 -19.88
C GLU A 148 -1.93 -5.53 -18.80
N VAL A 149 -0.78 -6.22 -18.96
CA VAL A 149 -0.19 -7.07 -17.92
C VAL A 149 0.98 -6.31 -17.33
N TYR A 150 1.03 -6.18 -16.03
CA TYR A 150 2.12 -5.53 -15.32
C TYR A 150 3.29 -6.50 -15.12
N TYR A 151 4.51 -6.05 -15.40
CA TYR A 151 5.73 -6.83 -15.20
C TYR A 151 6.72 -6.11 -14.30
N ALA A 152 7.30 -6.82 -13.34
CA ALA A 152 8.39 -6.29 -12.54
C ALA A 152 9.63 -6.03 -13.40
N ALA A 153 10.31 -4.92 -13.15
CA ALA A 153 11.46 -4.53 -13.94
C ALA A 153 12.61 -5.54 -13.78
N GLY A 154 13.32 -5.81 -14.87
CA GLY A 154 14.40 -6.81 -14.92
C GLY A 154 13.90 -8.25 -14.92
N GLY A 155 12.60 -8.48 -15.14
CA GLY A 155 12.06 -9.81 -15.39
C GLY A 155 12.49 -10.32 -16.76
N GLU A 156 12.83 -11.61 -16.81
CA GLU A 156 13.26 -12.30 -18.01
C GLU A 156 12.16 -13.22 -18.54
N PRO A 157 12.18 -13.61 -19.83
CA PRO A 157 11.25 -14.60 -20.35
C PRO A 157 11.38 -15.93 -19.59
N VAL A 158 10.25 -16.52 -19.20
CA VAL A 158 10.22 -17.80 -18.47
C VAL A 158 10.84 -18.90 -19.35
N PRO A 159 11.83 -19.66 -18.85
CA PRO A 159 12.44 -20.76 -19.62
C PRO A 159 11.44 -21.92 -19.80
N THR A 160 11.75 -22.83 -20.70
CA THR A 160 10.91 -24.00 -20.98
C THR A 160 11.05 -25.14 -19.97
N PHE A 161 12.09 -25.10 -19.11
CA PHE A 161 12.40 -26.15 -18.13
C PHE A 161 13.21 -25.60 -16.96
N GLN A 162 13.20 -26.32 -15.84
CA GLN A 162 13.97 -26.01 -14.61
C GLN A 162 13.68 -24.62 -14.02
N TYR A 163 12.42 -24.34 -13.75
CA TYR A 163 11.99 -23.16 -13.03
C TYR A 163 10.90 -23.49 -12.03
N GLY A 164 10.84 -22.75 -10.95
CA GLY A 164 9.71 -22.78 -10.02
C GLY A 164 8.63 -21.82 -10.49
N TYR A 165 7.37 -22.23 -10.39
CA TYR A 165 6.25 -21.40 -10.82
C TYR A 165 5.12 -21.40 -9.80
N MET A 166 4.62 -20.21 -9.50
CA MET A 166 3.48 -20.03 -8.61
C MET A 166 2.47 -19.07 -9.23
N ARG A 167 1.21 -19.49 -9.24
CA ARG A 167 0.08 -18.68 -9.68
C ARG A 167 -0.88 -18.47 -8.51
N ARG A 168 -1.21 -17.21 -8.21
CA ARG A 168 -2.12 -16.81 -7.14
C ARG A 168 -3.28 -16.01 -7.69
N LEU A 169 -4.50 -16.37 -7.28
CA LEU A 169 -5.68 -15.55 -7.49
C LEU A 169 -5.74 -14.52 -6.37
N VAL A 170 -5.80 -13.27 -6.74
CA VAL A 170 -5.77 -12.13 -5.81
C VAL A 170 -6.85 -11.11 -6.19
N LYS A 171 -7.10 -10.17 -5.31
CA LYS A 171 -7.95 -9.02 -5.60
C LYS A 171 -7.13 -7.74 -5.43
N VAL A 172 -7.30 -6.80 -6.34
CA VAL A 172 -6.71 -5.46 -6.22
C VAL A 172 -7.77 -4.53 -5.65
N LYS A 173 -7.47 -3.95 -4.50
CA LYS A 173 -8.30 -2.96 -3.85
C LYS A 173 -8.05 -1.60 -4.48
N GLU A 174 -9.05 -1.09 -5.19
CA GLU A 174 -9.03 0.25 -5.75
C GLU A 174 -9.16 1.32 -4.65
N PRO A 175 -8.70 2.55 -4.90
CA PRO A 175 -8.84 3.64 -3.95
C PRO A 175 -10.29 3.90 -3.59
N SER A 176 -10.52 4.19 -2.33
CA SER A 176 -11.86 4.50 -1.82
C SER A 176 -12.35 5.85 -2.31
N VAL A 177 -13.64 5.91 -2.65
CA VAL A 177 -14.30 7.14 -3.11
C VAL A 177 -15.47 7.44 -2.16
N ALA A 178 -15.43 8.63 -1.57
CA ALA A 178 -16.60 9.19 -0.92
C ALA A 178 -17.31 10.10 -1.93
N GLU A 179 -18.44 9.65 -2.44
CA GLU A 179 -19.27 10.46 -3.34
C GLU A 179 -20.40 11.10 -2.56
N ILE A 180 -20.42 12.43 -2.57
CA ILE A 180 -21.50 13.23 -1.97
C ILE A 180 -22.35 13.73 -3.12
N ILE A 181 -23.44 13.02 -3.37
CA ILE A 181 -24.40 13.40 -4.41
C ILE A 181 -25.48 14.29 -3.78
N PHE A 182 -25.62 15.51 -4.27
CA PHE A 182 -26.80 16.31 -3.94
C PHE A 182 -28.00 15.77 -4.74
N PRO A 183 -29.15 15.45 -4.13
CA PRO A 183 -29.77 15.95 -2.89
C PRO A 183 -29.87 14.91 -1.75
N VAL A 184 -28.90 14.11 -1.47
CA VAL A 184 -28.97 13.08 -0.41
C VAL A 184 -29.19 13.69 0.97
N TYR A 185 -28.90 14.97 1.13
CA TYR A 185 -29.17 15.71 2.37
C TYR A 185 -30.40 16.60 2.25
N PRO A 186 -31.36 16.45 3.13
CA PRO A 186 -32.28 17.53 3.42
C PRO A 186 -31.47 18.64 4.09
N SER A 187 -30.77 19.43 3.28
CA SER A 187 -30.21 20.68 3.76
C SER A 187 -31.35 21.46 4.38
N PRO A 188 -31.20 21.96 5.62
CA PRO A 188 -32.18 22.85 6.15
C PRO A 188 -32.34 24.00 5.16
N LYS A 189 -33.51 24.09 4.56
CA LYS A 189 -33.81 25.15 3.64
C LYS A 189 -34.01 26.39 4.50
N TYR A 190 -33.00 27.24 4.54
CA TYR A 190 -33.14 28.54 5.18
C TYR A 190 -33.78 29.48 4.16
N SER A 191 -35.05 29.83 4.42
CA SER A 191 -35.66 30.99 3.80
C SER A 191 -35.27 32.21 4.64
N GLU A 192 -34.09 32.77 4.41
CA GLU A 192 -33.86 34.14 4.84
C GLU A 192 -34.47 35.08 3.80
N GLU A 193 -35.25 36.04 4.27
CA GLU A 193 -35.59 37.21 3.48
C GLU A 193 -34.29 37.97 3.20
N LEU A 194 -33.62 37.63 2.06
CA LEU A 194 -32.52 38.43 1.60
C LEU A 194 -33.00 39.85 1.36
N ASN A 195 -32.39 40.78 2.04
CA ASN A 195 -32.56 42.20 1.76
C ASN A 195 -32.40 42.42 0.26
N ALA A 196 -33.36 43.04 -0.39
CA ALA A 196 -33.49 43.20 -1.83
C ALA A 196 -32.22 43.81 -2.55
N SER A 197 -31.23 44.20 -1.78
CA SER A 197 -29.94 44.72 -2.25
C SER A 197 -28.82 43.68 -2.34
N ALA A 198 -28.94 42.50 -1.70
CA ALA A 198 -27.87 41.50 -1.71
C ALA A 198 -28.10 40.50 -2.85
N LYS A 199 -27.50 40.76 -4.01
CA LYS A 199 -27.54 39.83 -5.14
C LYS A 199 -26.58 38.66 -4.99
N LYS A 200 -25.61 38.73 -4.08
CA LYS A 200 -24.56 37.73 -3.88
C LYS A 200 -24.73 37.03 -2.55
N VAL A 201 -24.66 35.71 -2.59
CA VAL A 201 -24.83 34.83 -1.42
C VAL A 201 -23.67 33.87 -1.34
N SER A 202 -23.33 33.43 -0.14
CA SER A 202 -22.33 32.38 0.10
C SER A 202 -22.91 31.18 0.82
N ALA A 203 -22.40 30.00 0.53
CA ALA A 203 -22.71 28.77 1.23
C ALA A 203 -21.41 27.99 1.44
N ASP A 204 -21.24 27.45 2.63
CA ASP A 204 -20.12 26.61 3.02
C ASP A 204 -20.57 25.17 3.20
N PHE A 205 -19.81 24.23 2.63
CA PHE A 205 -20.02 22.79 2.80
C PHE A 205 -18.80 22.19 3.48
N ALA A 206 -19.00 21.71 4.71
CA ALA A 206 -17.96 21.05 5.48
C ALA A 206 -18.16 19.54 5.45
N VAL A 207 -17.17 18.81 4.99
CA VAL A 207 -17.11 17.36 5.08
C VAL A 207 -16.31 17.00 6.32
N HIS A 208 -16.97 16.42 7.30
CA HIS A 208 -16.36 15.96 8.54
C HIS A 208 -16.01 14.47 8.42
N ILE A 209 -14.73 14.14 8.57
CA ILE A 209 -14.19 12.80 8.39
C ILE A 209 -13.62 12.32 9.72
N PRO A 210 -14.37 11.55 10.54
CA PRO A 210 -13.84 10.97 11.75
C PRO A 210 -12.86 9.85 11.47
N TYR A 211 -11.72 9.83 12.14
CA TYR A 211 -10.71 8.79 12.01
C TYR A 211 -11.27 7.40 12.33
N GLU A 212 -12.06 7.29 13.40
CA GLU A 212 -12.69 6.03 13.82
C GLU A 212 -13.57 5.39 12.74
N VAL A 213 -14.19 6.23 11.89
CA VAL A 213 -15.06 5.75 10.81
C VAL A 213 -14.23 5.13 9.69
N LEU A 214 -13.06 5.71 9.35
CA LEU A 214 -12.16 5.18 8.34
C LEU A 214 -11.59 3.81 8.75
N ILE A 215 -11.15 3.71 10.01
CA ILE A 215 -10.49 2.50 10.54
C ILE A 215 -11.47 1.54 11.26
N ASN A 216 -12.77 1.73 11.13
CA ASN A 216 -13.77 0.95 11.87
C ASN A 216 -13.45 -0.55 11.86
N ARG A 217 -13.07 -1.08 13.04
CA ARG A 217 -12.64 -2.48 13.21
C ARG A 217 -13.76 -3.49 13.00
N SER A 218 -15.02 -3.07 13.04
CA SER A 218 -16.17 -3.92 12.74
C SER A 218 -16.33 -4.21 11.25
N VAL A 219 -15.70 -3.42 10.39
CA VAL A 219 -15.71 -3.61 8.93
C VAL A 219 -14.51 -4.49 8.54
N ASN A 220 -14.72 -5.39 7.59
CA ASN A 220 -13.63 -6.18 7.03
C ASN A 220 -12.50 -5.23 6.57
N PRO A 221 -11.22 -5.51 6.92
CA PRO A 221 -10.07 -4.68 6.51
C PRO A 221 -10.00 -4.39 5.01
N ALA A 222 -10.53 -5.30 4.18
CA ALA A 222 -10.61 -5.09 2.74
C ALA A 222 -11.39 -3.83 2.34
N TYR A 223 -12.34 -3.41 3.17
CA TYR A 223 -13.23 -2.28 2.91
C TYR A 223 -12.95 -1.07 3.81
N ARG A 224 -11.95 -1.16 4.68
CA ARG A 224 -11.49 -0.01 5.47
C ARG A 224 -10.65 0.90 4.60
N ILE A 225 -10.61 2.15 4.96
CA ILE A 225 -9.67 3.12 4.39
C ILE A 225 -8.55 3.30 5.40
N ASP A 226 -7.35 2.92 5.00
CA ASP A 226 -6.16 3.22 5.79
C ASP A 226 -5.68 4.64 5.48
N PRO A 227 -5.87 5.61 6.38
CA PRO A 227 -5.50 6.99 6.13
C PRO A 227 -3.98 7.20 5.98
N GLN A 228 -3.16 6.20 6.32
CA GLN A 228 -1.72 6.27 6.17
C GLN A 228 -1.23 5.83 4.80
N SER A 229 -2.02 5.00 4.09
CA SER A 229 -1.58 4.39 2.84
C SER A 229 -2.56 4.58 1.67
N GLU A 230 -3.78 5.02 1.94
CA GLU A 230 -4.83 5.12 0.93
C GLU A 230 -5.34 6.56 0.76
N GLN A 231 -5.65 6.91 -0.47
CA GLN A 231 -6.25 8.19 -0.79
C GLN A 231 -7.74 8.20 -0.47
N LEU A 232 -8.26 9.39 -0.15
CA LEU A 232 -9.68 9.65 0.02
C LEU A 232 -10.15 10.63 -1.05
N ARG A 233 -11.22 10.30 -1.75
CA ARG A 233 -11.81 11.16 -2.79
C ARG A 233 -13.15 11.69 -2.32
N ILE A 234 -13.35 13.02 -2.43
CA ILE A 234 -14.60 13.72 -2.14
C ILE A 234 -15.13 14.27 -3.46
N ILE A 235 -16.36 13.94 -3.79
CA ILE A 235 -17.02 14.41 -5.01
C ILE A 235 -18.27 15.18 -4.63
N LEU A 236 -18.38 16.43 -5.05
CA LEU A 236 -19.58 17.25 -4.93
C LEU A 236 -20.20 17.37 -6.33
N SER A 237 -21.31 16.68 -6.56
CA SER A 237 -22.03 16.69 -7.83
C SER A 237 -23.41 17.30 -7.70
N ASN A 238 -24.01 17.70 -8.81
CA ASN A 238 -25.36 18.26 -8.92
C ASN A 238 -25.67 19.47 -8.01
N MET A 239 -24.64 20.20 -7.58
CA MET A 239 -24.81 21.32 -6.64
C MET A 239 -25.70 22.43 -7.21
N TYR A 240 -25.49 22.78 -8.48
CA TYR A 240 -26.21 23.86 -9.14
C TYR A 240 -27.74 23.62 -9.14
N SER A 241 -28.18 22.40 -9.41
CA SER A 241 -29.61 22.06 -9.47
C SER A 241 -30.33 22.18 -8.13
N HIS A 242 -29.60 22.24 -7.02
CA HIS A 242 -30.16 22.31 -5.66
C HIS A 242 -30.07 23.68 -5.03
N ILE A 243 -29.26 24.58 -5.59
CA ILE A 243 -29.07 25.92 -5.06
C ILE A 243 -30.30 26.82 -5.32
N GLY A 244 -30.97 26.61 -6.44
CA GLY A 244 -32.21 27.30 -6.78
C GLY A 244 -32.32 27.69 -8.26
N PRO A 245 -33.54 27.84 -8.78
CA PRO A 245 -33.77 28.04 -10.21
C PRO A 245 -33.33 29.41 -10.77
N ASP A 246 -33.20 30.41 -9.90
CA ASP A 246 -32.90 31.79 -10.31
C ASP A 246 -31.44 32.19 -10.19
N ILE A 247 -30.54 31.20 -10.04
CA ILE A 247 -29.11 31.45 -9.92
C ILE A 247 -28.52 31.56 -11.31
N ILE A 248 -27.59 32.51 -11.47
CA ILE A 248 -26.81 32.68 -12.69
C ILE A 248 -25.71 31.61 -12.66
N GLU A 249 -25.81 30.62 -13.53
CA GLU A 249 -24.83 29.52 -13.62
C GLU A 249 -23.39 30.00 -13.73
N ASP A 250 -23.18 31.06 -14.55
CA ASP A 250 -21.86 31.62 -14.77
C ASP A 250 -21.22 32.25 -13.53
N ASN A 251 -22.03 32.64 -12.57
CA ASN A 251 -21.61 33.28 -11.34
C ASN A 251 -21.59 32.30 -10.14
N PHE A 252 -21.84 31.02 -10.37
CA PHE A 252 -21.65 29.99 -9.36
C PHE A 252 -20.16 29.61 -9.30
N THR A 253 -19.50 30.02 -8.23
CA THR A 253 -18.03 29.94 -8.09
C THR A 253 -17.62 29.29 -6.77
N LEU A 254 -16.58 28.47 -6.83
CA LEU A 254 -15.84 28.04 -5.65
C LEU A 254 -14.82 29.13 -5.28
N THR A 255 -14.93 29.67 -4.09
CA THR A 255 -14.10 30.80 -3.63
C THR A 255 -12.97 30.37 -2.69
N LYS A 256 -13.16 29.24 -1.99
CA LYS A 256 -12.18 28.76 -1.01
C LYS A 256 -12.32 27.25 -0.80
N VAL A 257 -11.21 26.59 -0.58
CA VAL A 257 -11.14 25.24 -0.03
C VAL A 257 -10.19 25.25 1.17
N GLU A 258 -10.64 24.75 2.28
CA GLU A 258 -9.84 24.65 3.51
C GLU A 258 -9.89 23.24 4.05
N ILE A 259 -8.73 22.75 4.49
CA ILE A 259 -8.63 21.54 5.28
C ILE A 259 -8.16 21.93 6.67
N TYR A 260 -8.87 21.49 7.68
CA TYR A 260 -8.50 21.80 9.06
C TYR A 260 -8.73 20.61 9.98
N LYS A 261 -7.94 20.58 11.03
CA LYS A 261 -7.99 19.58 12.08
C LYS A 261 -8.56 20.22 13.31
N PRO A 262 -9.69 19.74 13.85
CA PRO A 262 -10.18 20.21 15.12
C PRO A 262 -9.23 19.73 16.24
N VAL A 263 -8.77 20.66 17.04
CA VAL A 263 -8.02 20.40 18.27
C VAL A 263 -8.95 20.70 19.42
N GLY A 264 -8.95 19.85 20.46
CA GLY A 264 -9.87 19.98 21.58
C GLY A 264 -10.00 21.41 22.13
N GLY A 265 -11.19 21.79 22.58
CA GLY A 265 -11.50 23.15 23.07
C GLY A 265 -12.06 24.11 22.01
N GLY A 266 -12.52 23.62 20.87
CA GLY A 266 -13.14 24.44 19.81
C GLY A 266 -12.14 25.18 18.91
N VAL A 267 -10.86 24.86 19.02
CA VAL A 267 -9.82 25.40 18.16
C VAL A 267 -9.61 24.45 16.97
N SER A 268 -9.58 25.00 15.75
CA SER A 268 -9.25 24.27 14.54
C SER A 268 -7.90 24.76 14.00
N ILE A 269 -6.99 23.86 13.69
CA ILE A 269 -5.73 24.18 13.05
C ILE A 269 -5.91 24.02 11.55
N PRO A 270 -5.77 25.09 10.75
CA PRO A 270 -5.81 24.95 9.30
C PRO A 270 -4.56 24.21 8.83
N LEU A 271 -4.76 23.10 8.16
CA LEU A 271 -3.68 22.35 7.52
C LEU A 271 -3.26 23.02 6.20
N LEU A 272 -4.14 23.85 5.63
CA LEU A 272 -3.95 24.58 4.37
C LEU A 272 -3.53 26.06 4.53
N GLY A 273 -3.41 26.58 5.75
CA GLY A 273 -3.21 28.03 5.97
C GLY A 273 -1.76 28.52 5.94
N SER A 274 -0.78 27.64 5.93
CA SER A 274 0.63 28.01 6.18
C SER A 274 1.55 28.00 4.96
N GLY A 275 1.03 27.92 3.74
CA GLY A 275 1.88 27.88 2.54
C GLY A 275 2.65 26.57 2.32
N ALA A 276 2.36 25.55 3.10
CA ALA A 276 3.07 24.26 3.11
C ALA A 276 2.33 23.14 2.37
N PHE A 277 1.27 23.46 1.60
CA PHE A 277 0.63 22.47 0.77
C PHE A 277 1.36 22.37 -0.55
N ASP A 278 2.16 21.36 -0.60
CA ASP A 278 2.66 20.79 -1.83
C ASP A 278 1.50 20.17 -2.63
N ASN A 279 1.58 20.20 -3.95
CA ASN A 279 0.63 19.53 -4.86
C ASN A 279 0.48 18.03 -4.57
N ASP A 280 1.32 17.49 -3.69
CA ASP A 280 1.36 16.08 -3.30
C ASP A 280 0.37 15.73 -2.18
N THR A 281 -0.23 16.73 -1.50
CA THR A 281 -1.13 16.47 -0.36
C THR A 281 -2.60 16.37 -0.79
N TYR A 282 -3.01 17.14 -1.81
CA TYR A 282 -4.33 17.01 -2.40
C TYR A 282 -4.37 17.54 -3.85
N SER A 283 -5.36 17.10 -4.60
CA SER A 283 -5.68 17.67 -5.90
C SER A 283 -7.14 18.10 -5.97
N LEU A 284 -7.41 19.21 -6.59
CA LEU A 284 -8.74 19.72 -6.85
C LEU A 284 -9.02 19.69 -8.36
N THR A 285 -10.17 19.14 -8.75
CA THR A 285 -10.62 19.07 -10.15
C THR A 285 -12.04 19.60 -10.23
N ILE A 286 -12.31 20.50 -11.17
CA ILE A 286 -13.64 21.05 -11.43
C ILE A 286 -13.93 20.85 -12.92
N GLY A 287 -14.99 20.10 -13.23
CA GLY A 287 -15.37 19.81 -14.60
C GLY A 287 -14.24 19.16 -15.43
N GLY A 288 -13.42 18.30 -14.80
CA GLY A 288 -12.28 17.65 -15.45
C GLY A 288 -11.01 18.50 -15.54
N THR A 289 -11.04 19.77 -15.16
CA THR A 289 -9.86 20.64 -15.15
C THR A 289 -9.22 20.61 -13.77
N LYS A 290 -7.91 20.34 -13.72
CA LYS A 290 -7.11 20.32 -12.48
C LYS A 290 -6.70 21.75 -12.08
N TYR A 291 -6.89 22.06 -10.81
CA TYR A 291 -6.53 23.34 -10.22
C TYR A 291 -5.42 23.17 -9.17
N PRO A 292 -4.56 24.18 -8.97
CA PRO A 292 -3.56 24.15 -7.93
C PRO A 292 -4.21 24.05 -6.55
N ALA A 293 -3.52 23.38 -5.65
CA ALA A 293 -3.97 23.10 -4.30
C ALA A 293 -4.28 24.33 -3.44
N ASN A 294 -3.74 25.48 -3.78
CA ASN A 294 -3.84 26.70 -2.99
C ASN A 294 -4.91 27.66 -3.55
N LEU A 295 -6.21 27.34 -3.32
CA LEU A 295 -7.33 28.21 -3.70
C LEU A 295 -7.66 29.25 -2.61
N ASN A 296 -6.66 29.89 -2.03
CA ASN A 296 -6.91 31.06 -1.19
C ASN A 296 -7.08 32.27 -2.11
N ASN A 297 -8.31 32.83 -2.18
CA ASN A 297 -8.68 34.04 -2.93
C ASN A 297 -8.76 33.89 -4.46
N ILE A 298 -8.88 32.72 -5.01
CA ILE A 298 -9.14 32.51 -6.43
C ILE A 298 -10.56 32.02 -6.61
N SER A 299 -11.41 32.82 -7.23
CA SER A 299 -12.76 32.40 -7.63
C SER A 299 -12.70 31.53 -8.87
N VAL A 300 -13.10 30.27 -8.75
CA VAL A 300 -13.15 29.33 -9.87
C VAL A 300 -14.60 29.03 -10.20
N ARG A 301 -14.97 29.26 -11.47
CA ARG A 301 -16.32 28.93 -11.94
C ARG A 301 -16.57 27.42 -11.81
N VAL A 302 -17.66 27.07 -11.17
CA VAL A 302 -18.14 25.70 -11.03
C VAL A 302 -19.28 25.44 -12.03
N GLY A 303 -20.25 26.34 -12.09
CA GLY A 303 -21.45 26.17 -12.91
C GLY A 303 -22.14 24.85 -12.57
N ASN A 304 -22.48 24.06 -13.56
CA ASN A 304 -23.07 22.73 -13.41
C ASN A 304 -22.02 21.59 -13.36
N SER A 305 -20.78 21.91 -13.11
CA SER A 305 -19.70 20.94 -13.07
C SER A 305 -19.58 20.23 -11.71
N GLU A 306 -19.00 19.06 -11.74
CA GLU A 306 -18.57 18.33 -10.56
C GLU A 306 -17.31 18.97 -9.94
N VAL A 307 -17.26 19.03 -8.61
CA VAL A 307 -16.07 19.38 -7.83
C VAL A 307 -15.54 18.12 -7.17
N ALA A 308 -14.40 17.66 -7.61
CA ALA A 308 -13.73 16.48 -7.06
C ALA A 308 -12.44 16.88 -6.34
N MET A 309 -12.27 16.39 -5.13
CA MET A 309 -11.06 16.58 -4.33
C MET A 309 -10.48 15.22 -3.95
N VAL A 310 -9.19 15.04 -4.16
CA VAL A 310 -8.45 13.86 -3.73
C VAL A 310 -7.48 14.27 -2.64
N LEU A 311 -7.58 13.62 -1.50
CA LEU A 311 -6.66 13.73 -0.39
C LEU A 311 -5.66 12.57 -0.49
N TYR A 312 -4.37 12.89 -0.60
CA TYR A 312 -3.31 11.89 -0.73
C TYR A 312 -2.78 11.48 0.64
N PRO A 313 -2.44 10.20 0.83
CA PRO A 313 -1.83 9.74 2.06
C PRO A 313 -0.38 10.27 2.22
N PRO A 314 0.15 10.36 3.45
CA PRO A 314 -0.55 10.09 4.70
C PRO A 314 -1.54 11.22 5.05
N LEU A 315 -2.77 10.83 5.39
CA LEU A 315 -3.73 11.82 5.88
C LEU A 315 -3.36 12.19 7.31
N ASP A 316 -3.25 13.51 7.58
CA ASP A 316 -2.80 14.00 8.89
C ASP A 316 -3.89 13.89 9.95
N PHE A 317 -4.11 12.68 10.43
CA PHE A 317 -4.83 12.46 11.67
C PHE A 317 -3.83 12.40 12.83
N SER A 318 -4.13 13.07 13.96
CA SER A 318 -3.46 12.71 15.21
C SER A 318 -3.84 11.26 15.51
N ASN A 319 -2.90 10.41 15.90
CA ASN A 319 -3.10 8.98 16.18
C ASN A 319 -4.15 8.65 17.27
N GLU A 320 -5.02 9.59 17.57
CA GLU A 320 -6.10 9.44 18.52
C GLU A 320 -7.39 9.05 17.80
N ILE A 321 -8.10 8.07 18.34
CA ILE A 321 -9.37 7.56 17.81
C ILE A 321 -10.41 8.69 17.65
N THR A 322 -10.35 9.71 18.49
CA THR A 322 -11.24 10.87 18.48
C THR A 322 -10.84 11.97 17.49
N SER A 323 -9.75 11.77 16.73
CA SER A 323 -9.33 12.76 15.75
C SER A 323 -10.25 12.77 14.52
N SER A 324 -10.39 13.93 13.92
CA SER A 324 -11.14 14.11 12.69
C SER A 324 -10.43 15.08 11.75
N LEU A 325 -10.76 14.99 10.49
CA LEU A 325 -10.34 15.91 9.45
C LEU A 325 -11.60 16.58 8.89
N ASN A 326 -11.57 17.88 8.71
CA ASN A 326 -12.64 18.63 8.07
C ASN A 326 -12.16 19.25 6.77
N VAL A 327 -12.95 19.10 5.73
CA VAL A 327 -12.72 19.74 4.42
C VAL A 327 -13.88 20.70 4.18
N ASN A 328 -13.58 21.98 4.09
CA ASN A 328 -14.58 23.01 3.87
C ASN A 328 -14.47 23.59 2.46
N PHE A 329 -15.58 23.62 1.74
CA PHE A 329 -15.75 24.20 0.43
C PHE A 329 -16.65 25.43 0.54
N SER A 330 -16.12 26.61 0.23
CA SER A 330 -16.88 27.85 0.25
C SER A 330 -17.30 28.24 -1.17
N PHE A 331 -18.58 28.35 -1.38
CA PHE A 331 -19.16 28.75 -2.66
C PHE A 331 -19.79 30.13 -2.57
N SER A 332 -19.77 30.82 -3.70
CA SER A 332 -20.48 32.09 -3.90
C SER A 332 -21.29 32.03 -5.17
N TYR A 333 -22.47 32.58 -5.15
CA TYR A 333 -23.34 32.63 -6.31
C TYR A 333 -24.19 33.90 -6.32
N GLU A 334 -24.71 34.27 -7.50
CA GLU A 334 -25.51 35.45 -7.72
C GLU A 334 -26.88 35.07 -8.31
N PHE A 335 -27.89 35.84 -7.98
CA PHE A 335 -29.23 35.68 -8.50
C PHE A 335 -29.52 36.60 -9.69
N SER A 336 -30.31 36.11 -10.67
CA SER A 336 -30.78 36.86 -11.78
C SER A 336 -32.12 37.52 -11.43
N GLY A 337 -32.15 38.76 -11.01
CA GLY A 337 -33.39 39.49 -10.85
C GLY A 337 -33.79 39.85 -9.43
N VAL A 338 -35.07 40.15 -9.21
CA VAL A 338 -35.65 40.49 -7.88
C VAL A 338 -35.90 39.20 -7.14
N LEU A 339 -35.32 39.08 -5.95
CA LEU A 339 -35.52 37.94 -5.05
C LEU A 339 -36.96 37.92 -4.56
N SER A 340 -37.75 37.02 -5.09
CA SER A 340 -39.11 36.74 -4.58
C SER A 340 -39.06 35.37 -3.89
N ASN A 341 -39.32 35.35 -2.59
CA ASN A 341 -39.66 34.17 -1.74
C ASN A 341 -39.09 32.79 -2.13
N HIS A 342 -37.86 32.72 -2.71
CA HIS A 342 -37.21 31.48 -3.08
C HIS A 342 -36.38 30.90 -1.92
N THR A 343 -36.40 29.60 -1.80
CA THR A 343 -35.58 28.86 -0.85
C THR A 343 -34.21 28.65 -1.49
N TYR A 344 -33.16 29.09 -0.86
CA TYR A 344 -31.77 28.93 -1.34
C TYR A 344 -30.86 28.47 -0.21
N LEU A 345 -29.75 27.89 -0.56
CA LEU A 345 -28.75 27.42 0.38
C LEU A 345 -27.87 28.60 0.82
N THR A 346 -27.85 28.88 2.13
CA THR A 346 -26.96 29.86 2.74
C THR A 346 -26.33 29.27 4.00
N GLY A 347 -25.22 29.87 4.45
CA GLY A 347 -24.59 29.47 5.71
C GLY A 347 -23.75 28.20 5.59
N MET A 348 -23.56 27.55 6.73
CA MET A 348 -22.69 26.36 6.83
C MET A 348 -23.51 25.08 6.86
N HIS A 349 -23.18 24.15 6.00
CA HIS A 349 -23.74 22.81 5.93
C HIS A 349 -22.67 21.79 6.25
N GLN A 350 -22.93 20.91 7.22
CA GLN A 350 -22.00 19.86 7.60
C GLN A 350 -22.48 18.50 7.06
N TYR A 351 -21.55 17.76 6.51
CA TYR A 351 -21.70 16.38 6.11
C TYR A 351 -20.76 15.51 6.95
N ASP A 352 -21.33 14.56 7.67
CA ASP A 352 -20.55 13.57 8.41
C ASP A 352 -20.26 12.38 7.48
N TYR A 353 -18.98 12.12 7.25
CA TYR A 353 -18.55 10.95 6.51
C TYR A 353 -19.06 9.68 7.17
N ASN A 354 -19.89 8.95 6.46
CA ASN A 354 -20.47 7.71 6.94
C ASN A 354 -20.21 6.60 5.91
N PRO A 355 -19.66 5.43 6.31
CA PRO A 355 -19.41 4.32 5.39
C PRO A 355 -20.66 3.80 4.67
N ILE A 356 -21.87 4.05 5.20
CA ILE A 356 -23.13 3.66 4.56
C ILE A 356 -23.41 4.49 3.29
N ASN A 357 -22.93 5.73 3.27
CA ASN A 357 -23.12 6.67 2.16
C ASN A 357 -21.90 6.77 1.25
N VAL A 358 -20.91 5.97 1.49
CA VAL A 358 -19.64 5.94 0.74
C VAL A 358 -19.62 4.71 -0.13
N THR A 359 -19.17 4.88 -1.36
CA THR A 359 -18.88 3.76 -2.24
C THR A 359 -17.76 2.93 -1.62
N GLN A 360 -18.04 1.67 -1.33
CA GLN A 360 -17.01 0.76 -0.85
C GLN A 360 -15.90 0.63 -1.89
N PRO A 361 -14.63 0.45 -1.47
CA PRO A 361 -13.55 0.21 -2.41
C PRO A 361 -13.88 -0.95 -3.33
N GLU A 362 -13.72 -0.75 -4.62
CA GLU A 362 -13.85 -1.82 -5.59
C GLU A 362 -12.71 -2.83 -5.42
N LEU A 363 -13.04 -4.11 -5.45
CA LEU A 363 -12.09 -5.21 -5.42
C LEU A 363 -12.08 -5.88 -6.79
N LYS A 364 -11.10 -5.55 -7.63
CA LYS A 364 -10.92 -6.16 -8.96
C LYS A 364 -10.22 -7.51 -8.84
N ASP A 365 -10.73 -8.52 -9.52
CA ASP A 365 -10.07 -9.81 -9.61
C ASP A 365 -8.77 -9.69 -10.39
N ALA A 366 -7.74 -10.41 -9.95
CA ALA A 366 -6.44 -10.38 -10.60
C ALA A 366 -5.69 -11.71 -10.44
N VAL A 367 -4.69 -11.90 -11.28
CA VAL A 367 -3.81 -13.07 -11.25
C VAL A 367 -2.37 -12.59 -11.09
N MET A 368 -1.75 -13.03 -10.00
CA MET A 368 -0.31 -12.85 -9.75
C MET A 368 0.42 -14.11 -10.19
N GLU A 369 1.45 -13.97 -11.00
CA GLU A 369 2.32 -15.04 -11.42
C GLU A 369 3.77 -14.76 -11.04
N VAL A 370 4.44 -15.75 -10.49
CA VAL A 370 5.84 -15.70 -10.07
C VAL A 370 6.57 -16.90 -10.65
N ALA A 371 7.56 -16.66 -11.46
CA ALA A 371 8.48 -17.68 -11.97
C ALA A 371 9.90 -17.34 -11.53
N ILE A 372 10.66 -18.35 -11.06
CA ILE A 372 12.03 -18.21 -10.53
C ILE A 372 12.90 -19.32 -11.11
N TRP A 373 14.11 -18.99 -11.57
CA TRP A 373 15.10 -19.97 -12.06
C TRP A 373 16.54 -19.51 -11.89
#